data_57006fabbf3f526b7953d667fb799b86
#
_entry.id   57006fabbf3f526b7953d667fb799b86
#
_cell.length_a   1.000
_cell.length_b   1.000
_cell.length_c   1.000
_cell.angle_alpha   90.00
_cell.angle_beta   90.00
_cell.angle_gamma   90.00
#
_symmetry.space_group_name_H-M   'P 1'
#
loop_
_entity.id
_entity.type
_entity.pdbx_description
1 polymer ?
#
loop_
_entity_poly.entity_id
_entity_poly.type
_entity_poly.pdbx_seq_one_letter_code
_entity_poly.pdbx_strand_id
1 'polypeptide(L)'
;LEIILEKWKIPFATCFVLISISTTNARESIVPCKAETHAELNKLERKYELDGIRIFYTEQAPTTGADHRLPAVSLLDTNGNGVSDFIENIAKQADVARRAYNLLGFRDPLDSAKYRAVEKIDINILNMEYNGLAYHVPVSYPTAPNRGDDCTLRIDISSRLELTRPFTTGWNVALHEMFHIFQYGQTNFKRSWVNEPLATWAEFVFRVNDFFPLDAAYSLPTMKTTFQNDIIANPNSAMAYRFWSRLIDLIDVPANNLRLPASLPNEKYTDGQPVFKDQSSRCAALVSKLYQSFGAEDNVVSYQNGLNPYNWPAADKTSPAHDDRLLRTIQEAVRHTGISNPELNSFLQIQ
;
A
#
# COMPACT_ATOMS: atom_id res chain seq x y z
N LEU A 1 25.97 -72.84 16.07
CA LEU A 1 24.57 -73.20 16.13
C LEU A 1 23.84 -72.49 14.97
N GLU A 2 23.67 -73.23 13.89
CA GLU A 2 22.92 -72.79 12.69
C GLU A 2 21.44 -72.83 12.99
N ILE A 3 20.69 -71.82 12.55
CA ILE A 3 19.26 -71.87 12.34
C ILE A 3 18.94 -71.24 11.01
N ILE A 4 18.33 -72.10 10.20
CA ILE A 4 17.85 -71.95 8.84
C ILE A 4 16.70 -70.89 8.81
N LEU A 5 16.77 -69.95 7.88
CA LEU A 5 15.65 -69.07 7.54
C LEU A 5 15.25 -69.35 6.08
N GLU A 6 14.06 -69.97 5.92
CA GLU A 6 13.41 -70.25 4.65
C GLU A 6 12.91 -68.98 3.99
N LYS A 7 13.09 -68.96 2.68
CA LYS A 7 12.66 -67.93 1.74
C LYS A 7 11.17 -68.01 1.48
N TRP A 8 10.45 -66.90 1.72
CA TRP A 8 9.16 -66.65 1.08
C TRP A 8 9.33 -65.55 0.06
N LYS A 9 9.29 -65.87 -1.21
CA LYS A 9 9.20 -64.93 -2.35
C LYS A 9 7.72 -64.69 -2.60
N ILE A 10 7.25 -63.44 -2.38
CA ILE A 10 5.96 -62.93 -2.88
C ILE A 10 6.29 -61.90 -3.94
N PRO A 11 5.82 -62.08 -5.19
CA PRO A 11 6.01 -61.05 -6.19
C PRO A 11 4.94 -59.96 -5.99
N PHE A 12 5.30 -58.84 -5.46
CA PHE A 12 4.48 -57.60 -5.52
C PHE A 12 4.62 -57.01 -6.92
N ALA A 13 3.63 -57.24 -7.77
CA ALA A 13 3.43 -56.43 -8.98
C ALA A 13 2.85 -55.07 -8.57
N THR A 14 3.74 -54.10 -8.36
CA THR A 14 3.31 -52.74 -8.07
C THR A 14 2.93 -52.07 -9.41
N CYS A 15 1.63 -52.03 -9.68
CA CYS A 15 1.06 -51.27 -10.79
C CYS A 15 1.16 -49.78 -10.39
N PHE A 16 2.18 -49.07 -10.87
CA PHE A 16 2.23 -47.61 -10.81
C PHE A 16 1.24 -47.04 -11.80
N VAL A 17 0.06 -46.66 -11.32
CA VAL A 17 -0.84 -45.78 -12.06
C VAL A 17 -0.26 -44.39 -11.94
N LEU A 18 0.45 -43.95 -12.97
CA LEU A 18 0.84 -42.55 -13.15
C LEU A 18 -0.44 -41.72 -13.42
N ILE A 19 -1.06 -41.24 -12.34
CA ILE A 19 -2.06 -40.18 -12.46
C ILE A 19 -1.28 -38.91 -12.80
N SER A 20 -1.20 -38.55 -14.04
CA SER A 20 -0.78 -37.23 -14.50
C SER A 20 -1.85 -36.24 -14.07
N ILE A 21 -1.67 -35.68 -12.86
CA ILE A 21 -2.42 -34.50 -12.43
C ILE A 21 -1.86 -33.35 -13.27
N SER A 22 -2.51 -33.05 -14.39
CA SER A 22 -2.33 -31.79 -15.08
C SER A 22 -2.91 -30.70 -14.17
N THR A 23 -2.10 -30.18 -13.26
CA THR A 23 -2.43 -28.94 -12.55
C THR A 23 -2.25 -27.79 -13.54
N THR A 24 -3.25 -27.56 -14.37
CA THR A 24 -3.48 -26.21 -14.87
C THR A 24 -3.86 -25.38 -13.64
N ASN A 25 -2.86 -24.82 -12.97
CA ASN A 25 -3.06 -23.77 -12.00
C ASN A 25 -3.55 -22.52 -12.76
N ALA A 26 -4.81 -22.54 -13.20
CA ALA A 26 -5.53 -21.31 -13.39
C ALA A 26 -5.53 -20.65 -12.00
N ARG A 27 -4.79 -19.56 -11.85
CA ARG A 27 -4.86 -18.69 -10.66
C ARG A 27 -6.29 -18.15 -10.61
N GLU A 28 -7.21 -18.89 -9.99
CA GLU A 28 -8.55 -18.38 -9.74
C GLU A 28 -8.43 -17.13 -8.88
N SER A 29 -8.84 -16.00 -9.43
CA SER A 29 -8.87 -14.74 -8.71
C SER A 29 -9.93 -14.81 -7.62
N ILE A 30 -9.51 -14.72 -6.36
CA ILE A 30 -10.43 -14.73 -5.22
C ILE A 30 -11.21 -13.41 -5.15
N VAL A 31 -10.59 -12.30 -5.59
CA VAL A 31 -11.28 -11.04 -5.90
C VAL A 31 -11.32 -10.94 -7.42
N PRO A 32 -12.49 -11.05 -8.06
CA PRO A 32 -12.61 -10.97 -9.50
C PRO A 32 -12.07 -9.65 -10.02
N CYS A 33 -11.32 -9.70 -11.12
CA CYS A 33 -10.96 -8.51 -11.85
C CYS A 33 -12.22 -7.93 -12.50
N LYS A 34 -12.57 -6.71 -12.11
CA LYS A 34 -13.76 -6.05 -12.63
C LYS A 34 -13.44 -5.39 -13.97
N ALA A 35 -14.10 -5.84 -15.04
CA ALA A 35 -14.02 -5.14 -16.32
C ALA A 35 -14.73 -3.78 -16.19
N GLU A 36 -14.02 -2.71 -16.51
CA GLU A 36 -14.55 -1.34 -16.46
C GLU A 36 -14.38 -0.65 -17.81
N THR A 37 -15.39 0.13 -18.18
CA THR A 37 -15.31 1.10 -19.27
C THR A 37 -15.22 2.49 -18.65
N HIS A 38 -14.13 3.19 -18.89
CA HIS A 38 -13.92 4.52 -18.30
C HIS A 38 -13.46 5.50 -19.39
N ALA A 39 -14.40 6.33 -19.85
CA ALA A 39 -14.17 7.22 -20.98
C ALA A 39 -12.96 8.15 -20.80
N GLU A 40 -12.73 8.65 -19.58
CA GLU A 40 -11.59 9.54 -19.30
C GLU A 40 -10.24 8.83 -19.39
N LEU A 41 -10.18 7.53 -19.01
CA LEU A 41 -8.94 6.75 -19.14
C LEU A 41 -8.59 6.45 -20.60
N ASN A 42 -9.59 6.41 -21.50
CA ASN A 42 -9.36 6.22 -22.93
C ASN A 42 -8.67 7.41 -23.61
N LYS A 43 -8.62 8.56 -22.93
CA LYS A 43 -7.93 9.78 -23.42
C LYS A 43 -6.44 9.80 -23.10
N LEU A 44 -5.97 8.88 -22.27
CA LEU A 44 -4.57 8.77 -21.88
C LEU A 44 -3.83 7.89 -22.90
N GLU A 45 -3.42 8.50 -24.02
CA GLU A 45 -2.85 7.80 -25.17
C GLU A 45 -1.38 7.41 -24.98
N ARG A 46 -0.67 8.05 -24.05
CA ARG A 46 0.72 7.75 -23.77
C ARG A 46 0.88 6.80 -22.61
N LYS A 47 1.90 5.96 -22.70
CA LYS A 47 2.27 5.02 -21.66
C LYS A 47 3.77 5.06 -21.39
N TYR A 48 4.14 5.10 -20.11
CA TYR A 48 5.48 4.80 -19.62
C TYR A 48 5.42 3.60 -18.67
N GLU A 49 6.39 2.70 -18.73
CA GLU A 49 6.40 1.48 -17.90
C GLU A 49 7.76 1.31 -17.22
N LEU A 50 7.73 1.02 -15.90
CA LEU A 50 8.90 0.71 -15.09
C LEU A 50 8.54 -0.40 -14.09
N ASP A 51 9.20 -1.54 -14.17
CA ASP A 51 9.11 -2.68 -13.24
C ASP A 51 7.67 -3.12 -12.86
N GLY A 52 6.80 -3.20 -13.88
CA GLY A 52 5.40 -3.63 -13.72
C GLY A 52 4.45 -2.53 -13.26
N ILE A 53 4.94 -1.31 -13.13
CA ILE A 53 4.14 -0.10 -12.92
C ILE A 53 3.98 0.59 -14.28
N ARG A 54 2.73 0.83 -14.68
CA ARG A 54 2.41 1.51 -15.94
C ARG A 54 1.80 2.87 -15.66
N ILE A 55 2.34 3.91 -16.26
CA ILE A 55 1.82 5.27 -16.13
C ILE A 55 1.16 5.66 -17.43
N PHE A 56 -0.10 6.03 -17.37
CA PHE A 56 -0.90 6.49 -18.48
C PHE A 56 -1.15 7.99 -18.36
N TYR A 57 -0.88 8.74 -19.44
CA TYR A 57 -0.98 10.19 -19.44
C TYR A 57 -1.30 10.72 -20.83
N THR A 58 -1.58 12.01 -20.96
CA THR A 58 -1.80 12.70 -22.23
C THR A 58 -1.11 14.04 -22.26
N GLU A 59 -0.64 14.42 -23.43
CA GLU A 59 -0.14 15.76 -23.76
C GLU A 59 -1.07 16.49 -24.73
N GLN A 60 -2.14 15.81 -25.17
CA GLN A 60 -3.06 16.34 -26.18
C GLN A 60 -4.27 17.02 -25.54
N ALA A 61 -4.71 18.11 -26.22
CA ALA A 61 -5.96 18.74 -25.86
C ALA A 61 -7.14 17.78 -26.11
N PRO A 62 -8.08 17.65 -25.17
CA PRO A 62 -9.26 16.84 -25.40
C PRO A 62 -10.15 17.51 -26.44
N THR A 63 -10.83 16.69 -27.25
CA THR A 63 -11.91 17.16 -28.12
C THR A 63 -13.21 17.36 -27.34
N THR A 64 -13.39 16.64 -26.26
CA THR A 64 -14.58 16.70 -25.36
C THR A 64 -14.19 16.28 -23.95
N GLY A 65 -14.95 16.73 -22.94
CA GLY A 65 -14.83 16.32 -21.54
C GLY A 65 -13.64 17.00 -20.81
N ALA A 66 -13.14 16.35 -19.75
CA ALA A 66 -12.08 16.90 -18.94
C ALA A 66 -10.74 16.97 -19.66
N ASP A 67 -10.01 18.06 -19.41
CA ASP A 67 -8.66 18.25 -19.93
C ASP A 67 -7.63 17.66 -18.96
N HIS A 68 -7.11 16.49 -19.30
CA HIS A 68 -6.11 15.77 -18.54
C HIS A 68 -4.66 16.05 -18.95
N ARG A 69 -4.45 16.95 -19.93
CA ARG A 69 -3.09 17.28 -20.39
C ARG A 69 -2.17 17.64 -19.25
N LEU A 70 -0.93 17.23 -19.39
CA LEU A 70 0.13 17.76 -18.55
C LEU A 70 0.23 19.28 -18.78
N PRO A 71 0.31 20.10 -17.72
CA PRO A 71 0.59 21.51 -17.84
C PRO A 71 2.01 21.73 -18.38
N ALA A 72 2.26 22.88 -18.96
CA ALA A 72 3.56 23.21 -19.60
C ALA A 72 4.75 23.01 -18.65
N VAL A 73 4.59 23.29 -17.36
CA VAL A 73 5.62 23.07 -16.34
C VAL A 73 6.02 21.60 -16.19
N SER A 74 5.08 20.68 -16.44
CA SER A 74 5.28 19.23 -16.30
C SER A 74 5.71 18.56 -17.62
N LEU A 75 6.01 19.33 -18.66
CA LEU A 75 6.49 18.81 -19.95
C LEU A 75 8.01 18.83 -20.09
N LEU A 76 8.74 19.28 -19.05
CA LEU A 76 10.19 19.27 -19.06
C LEU A 76 10.71 17.83 -19.24
N ASP A 77 11.63 17.65 -20.18
CA ASP A 77 12.34 16.41 -20.48
C ASP A 77 13.85 16.71 -20.50
N THR A 78 14.47 16.63 -19.33
CA THR A 78 15.87 17.06 -19.15
C THR A 78 16.85 16.11 -19.84
N ASN A 79 16.52 14.82 -19.93
CA ASN A 79 17.39 13.81 -20.52
C ASN A 79 17.14 13.57 -22.02
N GLY A 80 16.07 14.17 -22.60
CA GLY A 80 15.75 14.13 -24.02
C GLY A 80 15.27 12.76 -24.52
N ASN A 81 14.71 11.93 -23.64
CA ASN A 81 14.25 10.58 -24.00
C ASN A 81 12.80 10.51 -24.53
N GLY A 82 12.10 11.66 -24.61
CA GLY A 82 10.73 11.76 -25.09
C GLY A 82 9.67 11.49 -24.02
N VAL A 83 10.07 11.36 -22.75
CA VAL A 83 9.18 11.23 -21.59
C VAL A 83 9.45 12.41 -20.64
N SER A 84 8.41 13.08 -20.17
CA SER A 84 8.62 14.19 -19.25
C SER A 84 9.18 13.75 -17.92
N ASP A 85 10.03 14.59 -17.31
CA ASP A 85 10.60 14.37 -15.97
C ASP A 85 9.50 14.11 -14.91
N PHE A 86 8.34 14.76 -15.06
CA PHE A 86 7.18 14.54 -14.19
C PHE A 86 6.74 13.05 -14.18
N ILE A 87 6.61 12.45 -15.36
CA ILE A 87 6.20 11.06 -15.53
C ILE A 87 7.29 10.11 -15.01
N GLU A 88 8.54 10.35 -15.36
CA GLU A 88 9.66 9.53 -14.90
C GLU A 88 9.80 9.56 -13.38
N ASN A 89 9.62 10.73 -12.76
CA ASN A 89 9.71 10.90 -11.32
C ASN A 89 8.55 10.22 -10.57
N ILE A 90 7.32 10.26 -11.12
CA ILE A 90 6.19 9.45 -10.57
C ILE A 90 6.52 7.97 -10.63
N ALA A 91 6.99 7.47 -11.78
CA ALA A 91 7.36 6.07 -11.93
C ALA A 91 8.47 5.67 -10.95
N LYS A 92 9.50 6.50 -10.85
CA LYS A 92 10.61 6.32 -9.91
C LYS A 92 10.13 6.27 -8.47
N GLN A 93 9.27 7.18 -8.05
CA GLN A 93 8.68 7.16 -6.71
C GLN A 93 7.93 5.86 -6.45
N ALA A 94 7.03 5.49 -7.35
CA ALA A 94 6.19 4.31 -7.19
C ALA A 94 7.01 3.01 -7.12
N ASP A 95 8.00 2.84 -8.01
CA ASP A 95 8.90 1.68 -8.02
C ASP A 95 9.75 1.60 -6.74
N VAL A 96 10.41 2.70 -6.40
CA VAL A 96 11.27 2.75 -5.23
C VAL A 96 10.47 2.55 -3.93
N ALA A 97 9.25 3.12 -3.85
CA ALA A 97 8.34 2.89 -2.73
C ALA A 97 7.97 1.41 -2.61
N ARG A 98 7.56 0.79 -3.71
CA ARG A 98 7.21 -0.65 -3.71
C ARG A 98 8.36 -1.51 -3.21
N ARG A 99 9.56 -1.29 -3.71
CA ARG A 99 10.78 -2.01 -3.27
C ARG A 99 11.09 -1.73 -1.79
N ALA A 100 10.99 -0.48 -1.35
CA ALA A 100 11.25 -0.12 0.04
C ALA A 100 10.24 -0.76 0.99
N TYR A 101 8.94 -0.68 0.70
CA TYR A 101 7.91 -1.27 1.56
C TYR A 101 8.05 -2.79 1.67
N ASN A 102 8.40 -3.48 0.59
CA ASN A 102 8.73 -4.92 0.63
C ASN A 102 9.89 -5.21 1.59
N LEU A 103 10.96 -4.44 1.52
CA LEU A 103 12.13 -4.59 2.38
C LEU A 103 11.83 -4.22 3.84
N LEU A 104 10.87 -3.33 4.09
CA LEU A 104 10.37 -2.99 5.42
C LEU A 104 9.41 -4.05 5.99
N GLY A 105 9.20 -5.16 5.28
CA GLY A 105 8.42 -6.31 5.74
C GLY A 105 6.93 -6.24 5.44
N PHE A 106 6.50 -5.31 4.59
CA PHE A 106 5.14 -5.32 4.06
C PHE A 106 5.06 -6.31 2.88
N ARG A 107 3.97 -7.06 2.79
CA ARG A 107 3.74 -7.96 1.68
C ARG A 107 3.45 -7.17 0.41
N ASP A 108 4.14 -7.50 -0.67
CA ASP A 108 3.84 -6.93 -1.99
C ASP A 108 2.35 -7.15 -2.34
N PRO A 109 1.63 -6.12 -2.78
CA PRO A 109 0.23 -6.27 -3.16
C PRO A 109 0.02 -7.30 -4.27
N LEU A 110 0.95 -7.44 -5.21
CA LEU A 110 0.84 -8.45 -6.28
C LEU A 110 1.06 -9.89 -5.77
N ASP A 111 1.67 -10.05 -4.61
CA ASP A 111 1.81 -11.35 -3.92
C ASP A 111 0.66 -11.61 -2.94
N SER A 112 -0.25 -10.66 -2.76
CA SER A 112 -1.41 -10.82 -1.90
C SER A 112 -2.39 -11.86 -2.45
N ALA A 113 -2.91 -12.70 -1.58
CA ALA A 113 -3.96 -13.64 -1.95
C ALA A 113 -5.23 -12.94 -2.48
N LYS A 114 -5.48 -11.68 -2.07
CA LYS A 114 -6.58 -10.85 -2.56
C LYS A 114 -6.43 -10.52 -4.04
N TYR A 115 -5.20 -10.36 -4.52
CA TYR A 115 -4.88 -9.81 -5.84
C TYR A 115 -4.18 -10.81 -6.76
N ARG A 116 -4.44 -12.11 -6.59
CA ARG A 116 -3.76 -13.18 -7.35
C ARG A 116 -3.83 -13.06 -8.87
N ALA A 117 -4.88 -12.42 -9.39
CA ALA A 117 -5.02 -12.21 -10.84
C ALA A 117 -4.37 -10.91 -11.32
N VAL A 118 -3.89 -10.07 -10.40
CA VAL A 118 -3.31 -8.78 -10.75
C VAL A 118 -1.88 -8.98 -11.25
N GLU A 119 -1.58 -8.37 -12.39
CA GLU A 119 -0.28 -8.48 -13.04
C GLU A 119 0.49 -7.17 -12.99
N LYS A 120 -0.21 -6.04 -12.92
CA LYS A 120 0.35 -4.69 -13.05
C LYS A 120 -0.29 -3.72 -12.05
N ILE A 121 0.40 -2.61 -11.82
CA ILE A 121 -0.13 -1.44 -11.13
C ILE A 121 -0.23 -0.31 -12.17
N ASP A 122 -1.43 0.18 -12.42
CA ASP A 122 -1.69 1.28 -13.34
C ASP A 122 -1.81 2.60 -12.59
N ILE A 123 -1.02 3.58 -12.97
CA ILE A 123 -1.10 4.95 -12.49
C ILE A 123 -1.66 5.81 -13.62
N ASN A 124 -2.80 6.45 -13.40
CA ASN A 124 -3.42 7.34 -14.38
C ASN A 124 -3.19 8.78 -13.98
N ILE A 125 -2.68 9.57 -14.90
CA ILE A 125 -2.46 11.00 -14.69
C ILE A 125 -3.69 11.76 -15.19
N LEU A 126 -4.49 12.25 -14.25
CA LEU A 126 -5.79 12.84 -14.50
C LEU A 126 -5.90 14.25 -13.93
N ASN A 127 -6.65 15.12 -14.59
CA ASN A 127 -7.08 16.37 -13.96
C ASN A 127 -8.16 16.07 -12.92
N MET A 128 -7.81 16.16 -11.67
CA MET A 128 -8.68 15.83 -10.54
C MET A 128 -8.47 16.82 -9.39
N GLU A 129 -9.45 16.92 -8.50
CA GLU A 129 -9.40 17.84 -7.35
C GLU A 129 -8.45 17.38 -6.24
N TYR A 130 -8.24 16.08 -6.12
CA TYR A 130 -7.34 15.48 -5.16
C TYR A 130 -5.95 15.32 -5.76
N ASN A 131 -4.92 15.23 -4.91
CA ASN A 131 -3.56 14.97 -5.35
C ASN A 131 -3.38 13.54 -5.87
N GLY A 132 -3.99 12.57 -5.21
CA GLY A 132 -3.97 11.16 -5.59
C GLY A 132 -5.15 10.39 -5.02
N LEU A 133 -5.35 9.17 -5.52
CA LEU A 133 -6.35 8.22 -5.04
C LEU A 133 -5.96 6.79 -5.42
N ALA A 134 -5.82 5.91 -4.43
CA ALA A 134 -5.60 4.48 -4.64
C ALA A 134 -6.90 3.68 -4.54
N TYR A 135 -7.07 2.72 -5.44
CA TYR A 135 -8.26 1.86 -5.49
C TYR A 135 -7.93 0.45 -4.98
N HIS A 136 -8.88 -0.16 -4.32
CA HIS A 136 -8.70 -1.48 -3.70
C HIS A 136 -9.32 -2.64 -4.47
N VAL A 137 -10.04 -2.35 -5.54
CA VAL A 137 -10.66 -3.35 -6.41
C VAL A 137 -9.81 -3.49 -7.64
N PRO A 138 -9.34 -4.71 -7.97
CA PRO A 138 -8.62 -4.92 -9.20
C PRO A 138 -9.56 -4.76 -10.41
N VAL A 139 -9.03 -4.14 -11.45
CA VAL A 139 -9.80 -3.78 -12.65
C VAL A 139 -9.08 -4.18 -13.92
N SER A 140 -9.84 -4.36 -15.00
CA SER A 140 -9.31 -4.44 -16.36
C SER A 140 -10.06 -3.45 -17.26
N TYR A 141 -9.41 -3.00 -18.32
CA TYR A 141 -9.96 -2.01 -19.25
C TYR A 141 -9.93 -2.54 -20.70
N PRO A 142 -10.77 -3.54 -21.02
CA PRO A 142 -10.69 -4.25 -22.30
C PRO A 142 -10.96 -3.37 -23.52
N THR A 143 -11.58 -2.20 -23.32
CA THR A 143 -11.87 -1.25 -24.41
C THR A 143 -10.89 -0.07 -24.47
N ALA A 144 -9.97 0.06 -23.50
CA ALA A 144 -9.03 1.16 -23.48
C ALA A 144 -7.79 0.84 -24.33
N PRO A 145 -7.40 1.72 -25.23
CA PRO A 145 -6.18 1.55 -26.03
C PRO A 145 -4.95 1.49 -25.10
N ASN A 146 -3.94 0.74 -25.50
CA ASN A 146 -2.63 0.60 -24.84
C ASN A 146 -2.63 -0.07 -23.45
N ARG A 147 -3.77 -0.62 -22.95
CA ARG A 147 -3.85 -1.25 -21.62
C ARG A 147 -3.84 -2.77 -21.68
N GLY A 148 -4.34 -3.36 -22.77
CA GLY A 148 -4.56 -4.81 -22.88
C GLY A 148 -5.69 -5.28 -21.96
N ASP A 149 -5.82 -6.61 -21.81
CA ASP A 149 -6.81 -7.25 -20.94
C ASP A 149 -6.25 -7.55 -19.54
N ASP A 150 -5.10 -6.99 -19.20
CA ASP A 150 -4.42 -7.23 -17.92
C ASP A 150 -5.32 -6.82 -16.75
N CYS A 151 -5.33 -7.65 -15.74
CA CYS A 151 -5.88 -7.27 -14.43
C CYS A 151 -4.89 -6.39 -13.68
N THR A 152 -5.33 -5.24 -13.22
CA THR A 152 -4.45 -4.21 -12.66
C THR A 152 -5.00 -3.64 -11.35
N LEU A 153 -4.12 -3.20 -10.46
CA LEU A 153 -4.47 -2.26 -9.40
C LEU A 153 -4.36 -0.84 -9.94
N ARG A 154 -5.24 0.03 -9.49
CA ARG A 154 -5.38 1.40 -9.99
C ARG A 154 -4.96 2.42 -8.95
N ILE A 155 -4.15 3.37 -9.40
CA ILE A 155 -3.85 4.63 -8.72
C ILE A 155 -4.15 5.77 -9.71
N ASP A 156 -4.81 6.82 -9.25
CA ASP A 156 -4.95 8.05 -10.01
C ASP A 156 -4.12 9.16 -9.34
N ILE A 157 -3.41 9.94 -10.13
CA ILE A 157 -2.59 11.07 -9.66
C ILE A 157 -2.97 12.32 -10.44
N SER A 158 -3.02 13.46 -9.75
CA SER A 158 -3.37 14.74 -10.40
C SER A 158 -2.31 15.18 -11.38
N SER A 159 -2.71 15.49 -12.62
CA SER A 159 -1.85 16.14 -13.63
C SER A 159 -1.44 17.56 -13.23
N ARG A 160 -2.07 18.12 -12.18
CA ARG A 160 -1.89 19.50 -11.72
C ARG A 160 -0.95 19.65 -10.53
N LEU A 161 -0.28 18.58 -10.08
CA LEU A 161 0.59 18.63 -8.90
C LEU A 161 1.63 19.74 -8.96
N GLU A 162 2.32 19.89 -10.08
CA GLU A 162 3.38 20.89 -10.22
C GLU A 162 2.89 22.33 -10.35
N LEU A 163 1.60 22.54 -10.64
CA LEU A 163 1.01 23.88 -10.60
C LEU A 163 0.87 24.40 -9.17
N THR A 164 0.70 23.49 -8.22
CA THR A 164 0.48 23.83 -6.81
C THR A 164 1.73 23.67 -5.95
N ARG A 165 2.59 22.75 -6.33
CA ARG A 165 3.85 22.43 -5.61
C ARG A 165 4.91 22.00 -6.62
N PRO A 166 5.99 22.74 -6.79
CA PRO A 166 7.13 22.29 -7.56
C PRO A 166 7.67 20.96 -7.02
N PHE A 167 8.12 20.10 -7.90
CA PHE A 167 8.67 18.78 -7.53
C PHE A 167 9.77 18.89 -6.46
N THR A 168 10.64 19.87 -6.58
CA THR A 168 11.73 20.16 -5.64
C THR A 168 11.28 20.50 -4.22
N THR A 169 10.02 20.85 -4.01
CA THR A 169 9.44 21.09 -2.68
C THR A 169 8.73 19.89 -2.10
N GLY A 170 8.84 18.73 -2.77
CA GLY A 170 8.50 17.43 -2.23
C GLY A 170 7.01 17.09 -2.25
N TRP A 171 6.46 16.85 -3.45
CA TRP A 171 5.23 16.07 -3.48
C TRP A 171 5.58 14.57 -3.43
N ASN A 172 4.89 13.84 -2.52
CA ASN A 172 5.13 12.43 -2.25
C ASN A 172 3.90 11.57 -2.58
N VAL A 173 3.08 12.05 -3.47
CA VAL A 173 1.76 11.48 -3.73
C VAL A 173 1.85 10.03 -4.23
N ALA A 174 2.80 9.73 -5.12
CA ALA A 174 2.97 8.37 -5.61
C ALA A 174 3.39 7.39 -4.51
N LEU A 175 4.17 7.86 -3.53
CA LEU A 175 4.58 7.08 -2.34
C LEU A 175 3.38 6.80 -1.44
N HIS A 176 2.56 7.83 -1.17
CA HIS A 176 1.37 7.76 -0.34
C HIS A 176 0.35 6.76 -0.91
N GLU A 177 -0.02 6.94 -2.18
CA GLU A 177 -1.00 6.09 -2.85
C GLU A 177 -0.49 4.65 -3.02
N MET A 178 0.81 4.48 -3.25
CA MET A 178 1.42 3.15 -3.27
C MET A 178 1.27 2.47 -1.91
N PHE A 179 1.45 3.18 -0.80
CA PHE A 179 1.27 2.57 0.52
C PHE A 179 -0.18 2.15 0.76
N HIS A 180 -1.17 2.89 0.28
CA HIS A 180 -2.57 2.46 0.32
C HIS A 180 -2.78 1.12 -0.41
N ILE A 181 -2.14 0.89 -1.56
CA ILE A 181 -2.20 -0.40 -2.25
C ILE A 181 -1.66 -1.53 -1.37
N PHE A 182 -0.56 -1.28 -0.63
CA PHE A 182 -0.01 -2.24 0.35
C PHE A 182 -0.99 -2.50 1.50
N GLN A 183 -1.57 -1.45 2.08
CA GLN A 183 -2.58 -1.58 3.14
C GLN A 183 -3.76 -2.43 2.68
N TYR A 184 -4.30 -2.16 1.50
CA TYR A 184 -5.44 -2.89 0.93
C TYR A 184 -5.12 -4.35 0.59
N GLY A 185 -3.87 -4.64 0.24
CA GLY A 185 -3.40 -6.01 0.02
C GLY A 185 -3.31 -6.84 1.29
N GLN A 186 -3.16 -6.22 2.45
CA GLN A 186 -2.94 -6.89 3.72
C GLN A 186 -4.20 -7.03 4.58
N THR A 187 -5.09 -6.04 4.58
CA THR A 187 -6.29 -6.07 5.42
C THR A 187 -7.54 -5.57 4.69
N ASN A 188 -8.72 -6.00 5.14
CA ASN A 188 -10.00 -5.46 4.69
C ASN A 188 -10.45 -4.21 5.47
N PHE A 189 -9.85 -3.93 6.62
CA PHE A 189 -10.17 -2.72 7.37
C PHE A 189 -9.71 -1.47 6.63
N LYS A 190 -10.67 -0.54 6.39
CA LYS A 190 -10.43 0.71 5.66
C LYS A 190 -10.89 1.92 6.48
N ARG A 191 -10.43 1.96 7.71
CA ARG A 191 -10.71 3.08 8.60
C ARG A 191 -9.70 4.20 8.36
N SER A 192 -10.17 5.37 7.92
CA SER A 192 -9.31 6.49 7.53
C SER A 192 -8.41 6.96 8.68
N TRP A 193 -8.89 6.91 9.95
CA TRP A 193 -8.08 7.28 11.12
C TRP A 193 -6.84 6.39 11.33
N VAL A 194 -6.80 5.21 10.67
CA VAL A 194 -5.62 4.33 10.63
C VAL A 194 -4.85 4.52 9.33
N ASN A 195 -5.56 4.44 8.20
CA ASN A 195 -4.90 4.28 6.90
C ASN A 195 -4.22 5.57 6.44
N GLU A 196 -4.87 6.72 6.54
CA GLU A 196 -4.32 8.00 6.09
C GLU A 196 -3.06 8.42 6.86
N PRO A 197 -3.07 8.41 8.21
CA PRO A 197 -1.86 8.76 8.96
C PRO A 197 -0.70 7.79 8.72
N LEU A 198 -0.96 6.50 8.54
CA LEU A 198 0.10 5.52 8.27
C LEU A 198 0.59 5.57 6.83
N ALA A 199 -0.23 5.98 5.85
CA ALA A 199 0.25 6.29 4.52
C ALA A 199 1.17 7.53 4.54
N THR A 200 0.82 8.53 5.34
CA THR A 200 1.69 9.69 5.57
C THR A 200 2.97 9.33 6.33
N TRP A 201 2.90 8.41 7.32
CA TRP A 201 4.11 7.88 7.97
C TRP A 201 5.06 7.22 6.95
N ALA A 202 4.52 6.49 5.98
CA ALA A 202 5.33 5.81 4.96
C ALA A 202 6.11 6.78 4.07
N GLU A 203 5.67 8.03 3.98
CA GLU A 203 6.39 9.07 3.24
C GLU A 203 7.63 9.59 3.97
N PHE A 204 7.76 9.43 5.29
CA PHE A 204 8.78 10.12 6.09
C PHE A 204 10.22 9.80 5.68
N VAL A 205 10.49 8.59 5.25
CA VAL A 205 11.82 8.21 4.80
C VAL A 205 12.21 8.87 3.47
N PHE A 206 11.20 9.34 2.71
CA PHE A 206 11.35 9.99 1.41
C PHE A 206 11.26 11.52 1.46
N ARG A 207 10.60 12.10 2.46
CA ARG A 207 10.35 13.54 2.52
C ARG A 207 11.63 14.34 2.73
N VAL A 208 11.79 15.36 1.89
CA VAL A 208 12.86 16.35 2.06
C VAL A 208 12.54 17.33 3.17
N ASN A 209 11.26 17.67 3.38
CA ASN A 209 10.80 18.59 4.42
C ASN A 209 9.83 17.89 5.37
N ASP A 210 10.05 18.02 6.69
CA ASP A 210 9.17 17.46 7.69
C ASP A 210 7.83 18.22 7.71
N PHE A 211 6.83 17.64 7.08
CA PHE A 211 5.48 18.21 7.03
C PHE A 211 4.64 17.84 8.26
N PHE A 212 5.12 16.95 9.10
CA PHE A 212 4.46 16.57 10.33
C PHE A 212 5.10 17.39 11.49
N PRO A 213 4.43 18.43 11.96
CA PRO A 213 4.82 18.95 13.25
C PRO A 213 4.51 17.84 14.25
N LEU A 214 5.57 17.23 14.80
CA LEU A 214 5.47 16.60 16.11
C LEU A 214 4.95 17.69 17.03
N ASP A 215 3.65 17.69 17.29
CA ASP A 215 3.08 18.58 18.29
C ASP A 215 3.51 18.03 19.66
N ALA A 216 4.63 18.55 20.14
CA ALA A 216 5.19 18.14 21.42
C ALA A 216 4.19 18.35 22.60
N ALA A 217 3.15 19.15 22.38
CA ALA A 217 2.08 19.38 23.32
C ALA A 217 0.96 18.33 23.26
N TYR A 218 0.90 17.50 22.19
CA TYR A 218 -0.12 16.46 22.09
C TYR A 218 0.24 15.25 22.95
N SER A 219 -0.73 14.80 23.75
CA SER A 219 -0.63 13.58 24.54
C SER A 219 -1.64 12.54 24.06
N LEU A 220 -1.27 11.26 24.15
CA LEU A 220 -2.19 10.16 23.80
C LEU A 220 -3.46 10.23 24.67
N PRO A 221 -4.63 9.88 24.10
CA PRO A 221 -5.87 9.78 24.88
C PRO A 221 -5.71 8.77 26.02
N THR A 222 -6.32 9.08 27.16
CA THR A 222 -6.36 8.21 28.34
C THR A 222 -7.76 7.63 28.59
N MET A 223 -8.77 8.11 27.86
CA MET A 223 -10.16 7.68 27.96
C MET A 223 -10.71 7.29 26.58
N LYS A 224 -11.56 6.25 26.54
CA LYS A 224 -12.23 5.80 25.33
C LYS A 224 -13.06 6.89 24.66
N THR A 225 -13.79 7.66 25.45
CA THR A 225 -14.63 8.77 24.93
C THR A 225 -13.79 9.83 24.21
N THR A 226 -12.63 10.19 24.73
CA THR A 226 -11.70 11.11 24.07
C THR A 226 -11.17 10.49 22.76
N PHE A 227 -10.76 9.22 22.80
CA PHE A 227 -10.31 8.53 21.60
C PHE A 227 -11.39 8.49 20.51
N GLN A 228 -12.62 8.17 20.89
CA GLN A 228 -13.75 8.10 19.95
C GLN A 228 -14.10 9.47 19.36
N ASN A 229 -14.18 10.51 20.19
CA ASN A 229 -14.61 11.83 19.75
C ASN A 229 -13.55 12.56 18.93
N ASP A 230 -12.27 12.47 19.33
CA ASP A 230 -11.21 13.27 18.74
C ASP A 230 -10.57 12.58 17.52
N ILE A 231 -10.48 11.24 17.55
CA ILE A 231 -9.74 10.48 16.54
C ILE A 231 -10.69 9.75 15.59
N ILE A 232 -11.63 8.96 16.14
CA ILE A 232 -12.51 8.11 15.31
C ILE A 232 -13.59 8.93 14.60
N ALA A 233 -14.26 9.85 15.31
CA ALA A 233 -15.35 10.66 14.75
C ALA A 233 -14.87 11.66 13.70
N ASN A 234 -13.59 12.02 13.74
CA ASN A 234 -12.97 12.97 12.83
C ASN A 234 -11.72 12.35 12.14
N PRO A 235 -11.90 11.30 11.35
CA PRO A 235 -10.78 10.45 10.87
C PRO A 235 -9.80 11.18 9.94
N ASN A 236 -10.24 12.25 9.30
CA ASN A 236 -9.39 13.10 8.44
C ASN A 236 -8.91 14.37 9.15
N SER A 237 -9.15 14.46 10.47
CA SER A 237 -8.69 15.60 11.27
C SER A 237 -7.20 15.49 11.59
N ALA A 238 -6.60 16.64 11.90
CA ALA A 238 -5.25 16.69 12.43
C ALA A 238 -5.04 15.79 13.68
N MET A 239 -6.10 15.45 14.41
CA MET A 239 -6.02 14.65 15.63
C MET A 239 -5.64 13.19 15.36
N ALA A 240 -6.18 12.55 14.31
CA ALA A 240 -5.78 11.20 13.92
C ALA A 240 -4.28 11.15 13.55
N TYR A 241 -3.80 12.15 12.83
CA TYR A 241 -2.38 12.27 12.50
C TYR A 241 -1.50 12.52 13.73
N ARG A 242 -1.92 13.40 14.64
CA ARG A 242 -1.20 13.67 15.91
C ARG A 242 -1.13 12.44 16.79
N PHE A 243 -2.23 11.67 16.87
CA PHE A 243 -2.26 10.41 17.61
C PHE A 243 -1.18 9.43 17.08
N TRP A 244 -1.16 9.17 15.78
CA TRP A 244 -0.17 8.25 15.20
C TRP A 244 1.25 8.78 15.30
N SER A 245 1.45 10.07 15.07
CA SER A 245 2.75 10.71 15.21
C SER A 245 3.29 10.57 16.63
N ARG A 246 2.44 10.86 17.63
CA ARG A 246 2.82 10.74 19.03
C ARG A 246 3.07 9.30 19.44
N LEU A 247 2.22 8.37 19.01
CA LEU A 247 2.40 6.96 19.30
C LEU A 247 3.73 6.45 18.75
N ILE A 248 4.04 6.77 17.49
CA ILE A 248 5.30 6.40 16.85
C ILE A 248 6.49 7.02 17.60
N ASP A 249 6.41 8.29 17.98
CA ASP A 249 7.47 8.98 18.70
C ASP A 249 7.79 8.33 20.05
N LEU A 250 6.75 7.92 20.79
CA LEU A 250 6.91 7.27 22.09
C LEU A 250 7.53 5.87 22.04
N ILE A 251 7.39 5.19 20.91
CA ILE A 251 7.91 3.83 20.70
C ILE A 251 9.10 3.79 19.75
N ASP A 252 9.55 4.94 19.27
CA ASP A 252 10.69 5.04 18.37
C ASP A 252 12.00 4.78 19.12
N VAL A 253 12.45 3.56 19.05
CA VAL A 253 13.76 3.14 19.54
C VAL A 253 14.54 2.50 18.39
N PRO A 254 15.88 2.55 18.39
CA PRO A 254 16.69 2.02 17.29
C PRO A 254 16.36 0.58 16.91
N ALA A 255 15.91 -0.24 17.86
CA ALA A 255 15.53 -1.63 17.61
C ALA A 255 14.24 -1.78 16.75
N ASN A 256 13.38 -0.76 16.71
CA ASN A 256 12.14 -0.75 15.93
C ASN A 256 12.33 -0.17 14.53
N ASN A 257 13.50 0.40 14.24
CA ASN A 257 13.83 1.02 12.97
C ASN A 257 14.42 -0.01 12.03
N LEU A 258 13.95 -0.03 10.79
CA LEU A 258 14.52 -0.87 9.74
C LEU A 258 15.36 -0.03 8.80
N ARG A 259 16.62 -0.45 8.63
CA ARG A 259 17.54 0.21 7.73
C ARG A 259 17.31 -0.28 6.31
N LEU A 260 17.24 0.66 5.38
CA LEU A 260 17.18 0.38 3.95
C LEU A 260 18.55 -0.16 3.46
N PRO A 261 18.56 -1.15 2.57
CA PRO A 261 19.79 -1.60 1.91
C PRO A 261 20.47 -0.47 1.17
N ALA A 262 21.78 -0.42 1.17
CA ALA A 262 22.57 0.69 0.61
C ALA A 262 22.28 1.00 -0.88
N SER A 263 21.74 0.06 -1.63
CA SER A 263 21.36 0.24 -3.04
C SER A 263 20.19 1.20 -3.21
N LEU A 264 19.21 1.21 -2.29
CA LEU A 264 18.01 2.05 -2.40
C LEU A 264 18.27 3.54 -2.13
N PRO A 265 18.97 3.94 -1.04
CA PRO A 265 19.24 5.36 -0.77
C PRO A 265 20.03 6.09 -1.87
N ASN A 266 20.63 5.34 -2.82
CA ASN A 266 21.34 5.92 -3.94
C ASN A 266 20.45 6.23 -5.16
N GLU A 267 19.18 5.86 -5.11
CA GLU A 267 18.20 6.20 -6.16
C GLU A 267 18.00 7.70 -6.25
N LYS A 268 17.94 8.20 -7.48
CA LYS A 268 17.82 9.63 -7.76
C LYS A 268 16.70 9.93 -8.73
N TYR A 269 16.12 11.09 -8.58
CA TYR A 269 15.22 11.71 -9.52
C TYR A 269 15.94 12.24 -10.76
N THR A 270 15.19 12.69 -11.74
CA THR A 270 15.73 13.26 -13.01
C THR A 270 16.58 14.50 -12.77
N ASP A 271 16.30 15.28 -11.71
CA ASP A 271 17.08 16.44 -11.29
C ASP A 271 18.36 16.10 -10.50
N GLY A 272 18.64 14.82 -10.31
CA GLY A 272 19.81 14.31 -9.56
C GLY A 272 19.67 14.31 -8.04
N GLN A 273 18.54 14.79 -7.49
CA GLN A 273 18.28 14.74 -6.05
C GLN A 273 17.98 13.32 -5.60
N PRO A 274 18.34 12.94 -4.36
CA PRO A 274 18.04 11.62 -3.84
C PRO A 274 16.53 11.43 -3.65
N VAL A 275 16.05 10.21 -3.91
CA VAL A 275 14.67 9.81 -3.61
C VAL A 275 14.44 9.68 -2.11
N PHE A 276 15.44 9.21 -1.38
CA PHE A 276 15.38 9.02 0.06
C PHE A 276 16.05 10.15 0.82
N LYS A 277 15.36 10.67 1.83
CA LYS A 277 15.91 11.59 2.82
C LYS A 277 16.75 10.83 3.86
N ASP A 278 16.23 9.70 4.32
CA ASP A 278 16.79 8.91 5.42
C ASP A 278 17.19 7.49 4.97
N GLN A 279 18.12 6.89 5.70
CA GLN A 279 18.57 5.53 5.44
C GLN A 279 17.82 4.48 6.26
N SER A 280 16.91 4.91 7.13
CA SER A 280 16.10 4.03 7.97
C SER A 280 14.70 4.57 8.14
N SER A 281 13.72 3.65 8.21
CA SER A 281 12.33 3.99 8.47
C SER A 281 12.01 3.77 9.94
N ARG A 282 11.55 4.83 10.60
CA ARG A 282 11.19 4.84 12.03
C ARG A 282 10.02 3.90 12.30
N CYS A 283 10.14 3.06 13.31
CA CYS A 283 9.10 2.12 13.75
C CYS A 283 8.58 1.16 12.67
N ALA A 284 9.31 0.94 11.56
CA ALA A 284 8.83 0.13 10.45
C ALA A 284 8.53 -1.32 10.87
N ALA A 285 9.29 -1.89 11.79
CA ALA A 285 9.03 -3.23 12.31
C ALA A 285 7.66 -3.31 13.02
N LEU A 286 7.30 -2.29 13.82
CA LEU A 286 5.99 -2.22 14.47
C LEU A 286 4.87 -2.05 13.45
N VAL A 287 4.99 -1.08 12.53
CA VAL A 287 3.92 -0.78 11.56
C VAL A 287 3.67 -1.98 10.64
N SER A 288 4.73 -2.65 10.17
CA SER A 288 4.61 -3.89 9.40
C SER A 288 3.89 -4.99 10.19
N LYS A 289 4.29 -5.21 11.46
CA LYS A 289 3.65 -6.18 12.35
C LYS A 289 2.18 -5.83 12.60
N LEU A 290 1.86 -4.56 12.75
CA LEU A 290 0.49 -4.08 12.95
C LEU A 290 -0.42 -4.45 11.76
N TYR A 291 0.03 -4.24 10.51
CA TYR A 291 -0.75 -4.65 9.34
C TYR A 291 -0.90 -6.17 9.22
N GLN A 292 0.11 -6.95 9.60
CA GLN A 292 -0.02 -8.40 9.72
C GLN A 292 -1.09 -8.79 10.75
N SER A 293 -1.14 -8.07 11.87
CA SER A 293 -2.14 -8.31 12.92
C SER A 293 -3.55 -7.88 12.48
N PHE A 294 -3.69 -6.78 11.75
CA PHE A 294 -4.97 -6.39 11.14
C PHE A 294 -5.47 -7.45 10.15
N GLY A 295 -4.58 -8.03 9.33
CA GLY A 295 -4.94 -9.12 8.42
C GLY A 295 -5.34 -10.41 9.16
N ALA A 296 -4.77 -10.70 10.33
CA ALA A 296 -5.22 -11.80 11.17
C ALA A 296 -6.61 -11.51 11.78
N GLU A 297 -6.83 -10.30 12.26
CA GLU A 297 -8.10 -9.87 12.83
C GLU A 297 -9.23 -9.82 11.78
N ASP A 298 -8.95 -9.40 10.54
CA ASP A 298 -9.99 -9.41 9.51
C ASP A 298 -10.43 -10.83 9.14
N ASN A 299 -9.54 -11.82 9.22
CA ASN A 299 -9.91 -13.24 9.07
C ASN A 299 -10.84 -13.71 10.20
N VAL A 300 -10.59 -13.28 11.44
CA VAL A 300 -11.48 -13.57 12.57
C VAL A 300 -12.86 -12.96 12.35
N VAL A 301 -12.92 -11.69 11.95
CA VAL A 301 -14.18 -11.01 11.62
C VAL A 301 -14.91 -11.69 10.46
N SER A 302 -14.17 -12.08 9.43
CA SER A 302 -14.73 -12.79 8.28
C SER A 302 -15.41 -14.08 8.71
N TYR A 303 -14.74 -14.88 9.52
CA TYR A 303 -15.28 -16.13 10.04
C TYR A 303 -16.53 -15.90 10.92
N GLN A 304 -16.46 -14.93 11.83
CA GLN A 304 -17.57 -14.62 12.76
C GLN A 304 -18.83 -14.11 12.06
N ASN A 305 -18.68 -13.40 10.95
CA ASN A 305 -19.79 -12.75 10.25
C ASN A 305 -20.13 -13.41 8.90
N GLY A 306 -19.49 -14.52 8.55
CA GLY A 306 -19.71 -15.20 7.26
C GLY A 306 -19.30 -14.37 6.05
N LEU A 307 -18.30 -13.47 6.20
CA LEU A 307 -17.78 -12.64 5.12
C LEU A 307 -16.69 -13.37 4.34
N ASN A 308 -16.56 -13.03 3.06
CA ASN A 308 -15.42 -13.48 2.27
C ASN A 308 -14.13 -12.83 2.81
N PRO A 309 -13.13 -13.59 3.31
CA PRO A 309 -11.93 -13.04 3.93
C PRO A 309 -11.05 -12.22 2.98
N TYR A 310 -11.29 -12.34 1.68
CA TYR A 310 -10.52 -11.63 0.67
C TYR A 310 -11.23 -10.39 0.15
N ASN A 311 -12.54 -10.29 0.30
CA ASN A 311 -13.32 -9.18 -0.25
C ASN A 311 -14.61 -8.93 0.53
N TRP A 312 -14.53 -8.11 1.55
CA TRP A 312 -15.71 -7.66 2.27
C TRP A 312 -16.55 -6.69 1.43
N PRO A 313 -17.86 -6.59 1.68
CA PRO A 313 -18.67 -5.46 1.20
C PRO A 313 -18.07 -4.13 1.61
N ALA A 314 -18.24 -3.09 0.79
CA ALA A 314 -17.65 -1.77 1.04
C ALA A 314 -18.07 -1.18 2.41
N ALA A 315 -19.34 -1.36 2.79
CA ALA A 315 -19.87 -0.90 4.07
C ALA A 315 -19.18 -1.56 5.26
N ASP A 316 -18.87 -2.86 5.17
CA ASP A 316 -18.16 -3.58 6.24
C ASP A 316 -16.70 -3.13 6.35
N LYS A 317 -16.03 -2.87 5.22
CA LYS A 317 -14.63 -2.38 5.22
C LYS A 317 -14.46 -1.07 5.99
N THR A 318 -15.45 -0.17 5.91
CA THR A 318 -15.41 1.16 6.51
C THR A 318 -16.21 1.28 7.80
N SER A 319 -16.80 0.17 8.28
CA SER A 319 -17.68 0.17 9.43
C SER A 319 -17.00 0.61 10.72
N PRO A 320 -17.57 1.57 11.47
CA PRO A 320 -17.08 1.95 12.78
C PRO A 320 -17.18 0.83 13.84
N ALA A 321 -17.95 -0.22 13.57
CA ALA A 321 -18.04 -1.39 14.45
C ALA A 321 -16.69 -2.11 14.65
N HIS A 322 -15.72 -1.84 13.78
CA HIS A 322 -14.38 -2.41 13.87
C HIS A 322 -13.40 -1.58 14.70
N ASP A 323 -13.75 -0.34 15.09
CA ASP A 323 -12.81 0.59 15.70
C ASP A 323 -12.27 0.09 17.05
N ASP A 324 -13.14 -0.48 17.89
CA ASP A 324 -12.69 -1.07 19.17
C ASP A 324 -11.75 -2.26 18.97
N ARG A 325 -11.93 -3.03 17.91
CA ARG A 325 -11.05 -4.14 17.56
C ARG A 325 -9.70 -3.64 17.07
N LEU A 326 -9.70 -2.65 16.19
CA LEU A 326 -8.49 -2.01 15.71
C LEU A 326 -7.70 -1.38 16.86
N LEU A 327 -8.38 -0.67 17.78
CA LEU A 327 -7.74 -0.11 18.98
C LEU A 327 -7.05 -1.20 19.81
N ARG A 328 -7.74 -2.31 20.11
CA ARG A 328 -7.13 -3.41 20.86
C ARG A 328 -5.93 -4.02 20.13
N THR A 329 -6.01 -4.19 18.82
CA THR A 329 -4.89 -4.72 18.01
C THR A 329 -3.68 -3.78 18.07
N ILE A 330 -3.91 -2.47 18.01
CA ILE A 330 -2.85 -1.46 18.18
C ILE A 330 -2.23 -1.56 19.57
N GLN A 331 -3.05 -1.61 20.61
CA GLN A 331 -2.58 -1.71 21.99
C GLN A 331 -1.75 -2.99 22.21
N GLU A 332 -2.17 -4.12 21.64
CA GLU A 332 -1.41 -5.38 21.71
C GLU A 332 -0.07 -5.28 20.98
N ALA A 333 -0.06 -4.71 19.79
CA ALA A 333 1.19 -4.48 19.06
C ALA A 333 2.16 -3.61 19.84
N VAL A 334 1.66 -2.55 20.49
CA VAL A 334 2.47 -1.66 21.35
C VAL A 334 3.00 -2.43 22.57
N ARG A 335 2.17 -3.23 23.26
CA ARG A 335 2.62 -4.06 24.40
C ARG A 335 3.76 -5.00 24.00
N HIS A 336 3.71 -5.58 22.81
CA HIS A 336 4.74 -6.47 22.31
C HIS A 336 6.09 -5.79 22.04
N THR A 337 6.14 -4.45 21.96
CA THR A 337 7.43 -3.74 21.87
C THR A 337 8.24 -3.80 23.15
N GLY A 338 7.59 -4.06 24.29
CA GLY A 338 8.21 -4.01 25.62
C GLY A 338 8.54 -2.61 26.10
N ILE A 339 8.20 -1.56 25.33
CA ILE A 339 8.45 -0.17 25.72
C ILE A 339 7.39 0.27 26.71
N SER A 340 7.84 0.90 27.78
CA SER A 340 6.97 1.36 28.87
C SER A 340 7.34 2.79 29.26
N ASN A 341 6.32 3.65 29.27
CA ASN A 341 6.37 4.96 29.89
C ASN A 341 4.97 5.33 30.41
N PRO A 342 4.81 6.33 31.27
CA PRO A 342 3.51 6.66 31.88
C PRO A 342 2.40 6.95 30.89
N GLU A 343 2.70 7.62 29.77
CA GLU A 343 1.72 7.98 28.75
C GLU A 343 1.24 6.76 27.97
N LEU A 344 2.16 5.91 27.50
CA LEU A 344 1.81 4.63 26.85
C LEU A 344 1.01 3.72 27.80
N ASN A 345 1.44 3.63 29.07
CA ASN A 345 0.74 2.79 30.04
C ASN A 345 -0.70 3.25 30.26
N SER A 346 -0.96 4.55 30.26
CA SER A 346 -2.32 5.11 30.35
C SER A 346 -3.13 4.81 29.09
N PHE A 347 -2.57 5.00 27.91
CA PHE A 347 -3.20 4.64 26.62
C PHE A 347 -3.56 3.16 26.55
N LEU A 348 -2.70 2.28 27.04
CA LEU A 348 -2.91 0.83 27.03
C LEU A 348 -4.03 0.36 27.97
N GLN A 349 -4.57 1.21 28.84
CA GLN A 349 -5.69 0.93 29.74
C GLN A 349 -7.06 1.31 29.15
N ILE A 350 -7.12 1.97 28.00
CA ILE A 350 -8.39 2.28 27.32
C ILE A 350 -9.10 0.98 26.93
N GLN A 351 -10.37 0.82 27.37
CA GLN A 351 -11.20 -0.37 27.14
C GLN A 351 -12.38 -0.05 26.21
#